data_8028937d6300d1dee1242aa6bf752a8b
#
_entry.id   8028937d6300d1dee1242aa6bf752a8b
#
_cell.length_a   1.000
_cell.length_b   1.000
_cell.length_c   1.000
_cell.angle_alpha   90.00
_cell.angle_beta   90.00
_cell.angle_gamma   90.00
#
_symmetry.space_group_name_H-M   'P 1'
#
loop_
_entity.id
_entity.type
_entity.pdbx_description
1 polymer ?
#
loop_
_entity_poly.entity_id
_entity_poly.type
_entity_poly.pdbx_seq_one_letter_code
_entity_poly.pdbx_strand_id
1 'polypeptide(L)'
;MDVRRLRSGELVAAAGAVALAVVLFADWFGGQSGWATLTVGRFLLLLTIALALTLVVVTLRAGTVSMALSAGVVTIGIGALALLYLLYRVGIDEPGRNALVGLDAGAYLGVLCLLGIIGGTWRALADERKDSAISREQTERVLAVRGPARPPPPARDPDRTAPE
;
A
#
# COMPACT_ATOMS: atom_id res chain seq x y z
N MET A 1 -6.29 -12.51 -14.32
CA MET A 1 -6.07 -11.93 -12.98
C MET A 1 -5.66 -13.07 -12.06
N ASP A 2 -4.44 -13.07 -11.58
CA ASP A 2 -3.88 -14.19 -10.82
C ASP A 2 -3.91 -13.85 -9.33
N VAL A 3 -4.95 -14.31 -8.64
CA VAL A 3 -5.18 -14.06 -7.21
C VAL A 3 -4.05 -14.63 -6.32
N ARG A 4 -3.26 -15.58 -6.86
CA ARG A 4 -2.09 -16.16 -6.18
C ARG A 4 -0.94 -15.18 -6.00
N ARG A 5 -0.97 -14.03 -6.68
CA ARG A 5 0.03 -12.96 -6.53
C ARG A 5 -0.23 -12.04 -5.34
N LEU A 6 -1.45 -12.07 -4.78
CA LEU A 6 -1.78 -11.27 -3.61
C LEU A 6 -1.05 -11.82 -2.38
N ARG A 7 -0.22 -10.99 -1.81
CA ARG A 7 0.48 -11.28 -0.55
C ARG A 7 -0.45 -11.02 0.64
N SER A 8 -0.16 -11.63 1.76
CA SER A 8 -0.97 -11.49 2.98
C SER A 8 -1.17 -10.03 3.41
N GLY A 9 -0.17 -9.16 3.19
CA GLY A 9 -0.26 -7.73 3.50
C GLY A 9 -1.31 -7.00 2.67
N GLU A 10 -1.37 -7.26 1.37
CA GLU A 10 -2.34 -6.66 0.45
C GLU A 10 -3.77 -7.13 0.75
N LEU A 11 -3.94 -8.42 1.10
CA LEU A 11 -5.23 -8.97 1.52
C LEU A 11 -5.74 -8.29 2.79
N VAL A 12 -4.86 -8.07 3.78
CA VAL A 12 -5.22 -7.38 5.02
C VAL A 12 -5.60 -5.92 4.74
N ALA A 13 -4.84 -5.22 3.89
CA ALA A 13 -5.16 -3.85 3.50
C ALA A 13 -6.50 -3.76 2.75
N ALA A 14 -6.76 -4.69 1.81
CA ALA A 14 -8.03 -4.75 1.08
C ALA A 14 -9.22 -5.05 1.99
N ALA A 15 -9.08 -6.05 2.87
CA ALA A 15 -10.12 -6.39 3.84
C ALA A 15 -10.41 -5.23 4.78
N GLY A 16 -9.36 -4.54 5.26
CA GLY A 16 -9.50 -3.32 6.05
C GLY A 16 -10.23 -2.20 5.31
N ALA A 17 -9.93 -2.01 4.02
CA ALA A 17 -10.58 -0.98 3.20
C ALA A 17 -12.08 -1.28 2.97
N VAL A 18 -12.42 -2.53 2.66
CA VAL A 18 -13.82 -2.96 2.50
C VAL A 18 -14.57 -2.86 3.82
N ALA A 19 -13.97 -3.33 4.92
CA ALA A 19 -14.57 -3.23 6.24
C ALA A 19 -14.80 -1.76 6.65
N LEU A 20 -13.82 -0.87 6.40
CA LEU A 20 -13.95 0.56 6.68
C LEU A 20 -15.11 1.19 5.89
N ALA A 21 -15.27 0.81 4.61
CA ALA A 21 -16.38 1.30 3.78
C ALA A 21 -17.74 0.91 4.37
N VAL A 22 -17.88 -0.30 4.92
CA VAL A 22 -19.10 -0.76 5.57
C VAL A 22 -19.30 -0.05 6.91
N VAL A 23 -18.25 -0.02 7.74
CA VAL A 23 -18.28 0.59 9.08
C VAL A 23 -18.58 2.09 9.03
N LEU A 24 -18.27 2.78 7.93
CA LEU A 24 -18.60 4.19 7.75
C LEU A 24 -20.12 4.48 7.84
N PHE A 25 -20.94 3.48 7.54
CA PHE A 25 -22.42 3.57 7.65
C PHE A 25 -22.97 3.03 8.97
N ALA A 26 -22.14 2.44 9.82
CA ALA A 26 -22.50 2.04 11.17
C ALA A 26 -22.63 3.25 12.10
N ASP A 27 -23.18 3.04 13.30
CA ASP A 27 -23.30 4.08 14.32
C ASP A 27 -21.93 4.36 14.97
N TRP A 28 -21.51 5.62 14.94
CA TRP A 28 -20.22 6.09 15.44
C TRP A 28 -20.35 6.95 16.69
N PHE A 29 -21.36 7.81 16.71
CA PHE A 29 -21.59 8.81 17.77
C PHE A 29 -23.07 8.96 18.06
N GLY A 30 -23.54 8.43 19.20
CA GLY A 30 -24.91 8.58 19.64
C GLY A 30 -25.97 8.13 18.66
N GLY A 31 -25.77 6.98 18.00
CA GLY A 31 -26.67 6.42 17.00
C GLY A 31 -26.61 7.12 15.63
N GLN A 32 -25.63 8.00 15.41
CA GLN A 32 -25.41 8.62 14.09
C GLN A 32 -24.24 7.94 13.36
N SER A 33 -24.45 7.71 12.06
CA SER A 33 -23.43 7.08 11.23
C SER A 33 -22.19 7.96 11.06
N GLY A 34 -21.02 7.32 10.89
CA GLY A 34 -19.77 8.01 10.56
C GLY A 34 -19.89 8.86 9.29
N TRP A 35 -20.70 8.42 8.33
CA TRP A 35 -20.99 9.19 7.11
C TRP A 35 -21.63 10.54 7.40
N ALA A 36 -22.56 10.62 8.33
CA ALA A 36 -23.28 11.84 8.68
C ALA A 36 -22.45 12.79 9.55
N THR A 37 -21.65 12.22 10.47
CA THR A 37 -20.92 13.00 11.49
C THR A 37 -19.54 13.49 11.04
N LEU A 38 -18.88 12.76 10.14
CA LEU A 38 -17.52 13.07 9.69
C LEU A 38 -17.54 13.90 8.39
N THR A 39 -17.93 15.17 8.45
CA THR A 39 -18.10 16.01 7.25
C THR A 39 -16.84 16.09 6.37
N VAL A 40 -15.68 16.44 6.92
CA VAL A 40 -14.40 16.50 6.20
C VAL A 40 -13.70 15.14 6.25
N GLY A 41 -13.77 14.46 7.38
CA GLY A 41 -13.12 13.16 7.60
C GLY A 41 -13.59 12.07 6.65
N ARG A 42 -14.87 12.09 6.24
CA ARG A 42 -15.39 11.10 5.28
C ARG A 42 -14.60 11.10 3.95
N PHE A 43 -14.20 12.28 3.46
CA PHE A 43 -13.42 12.37 2.23
C PHE A 43 -12.01 11.79 2.41
N LEU A 44 -11.41 12.00 3.57
CA LEU A 44 -10.11 11.46 3.91
C LEU A 44 -10.17 9.92 4.05
N LEU A 45 -11.23 9.41 4.68
CA LEU A 45 -11.46 7.96 4.78
C LEU A 45 -11.73 7.34 3.41
N LEU A 46 -12.58 7.96 2.57
CA LEU A 46 -12.82 7.50 1.20
C LEU A 46 -11.55 7.50 0.36
N LEU A 47 -10.73 8.53 0.48
CA LEU A 47 -9.43 8.58 -0.22
C LEU A 47 -8.51 7.44 0.23
N THR A 48 -8.47 7.16 1.53
CA THR A 48 -7.69 6.03 2.08
C THR A 48 -8.20 4.69 1.53
N ILE A 49 -9.51 4.48 1.51
CA ILE A 49 -10.14 3.29 0.92
C ILE A 49 -9.78 3.16 -0.56
N ALA A 50 -9.93 4.24 -1.33
CA ALA A 50 -9.63 4.25 -2.76
C ALA A 50 -8.16 3.92 -3.04
N LEU A 51 -7.24 4.49 -2.28
CA LEU A 51 -5.80 4.22 -2.40
C LEU A 51 -5.45 2.78 -2.05
N ALA A 52 -6.01 2.22 -0.97
CA ALA A 52 -5.80 0.83 -0.58
C ALA A 52 -6.32 -0.15 -1.64
N LEU A 53 -7.50 0.10 -2.22
CA LEU A 53 -8.03 -0.72 -3.31
C LEU A 53 -7.25 -0.55 -4.60
N THR A 54 -6.76 0.66 -4.90
CA THR A 54 -5.90 0.93 -6.07
C THR A 54 -4.59 0.16 -5.95
N LEU A 55 -3.99 0.09 -4.76
CA LEU A 55 -2.79 -0.71 -4.53
C LEU A 55 -3.01 -2.17 -4.94
N VAL A 56 -4.13 -2.78 -4.51
CA VAL A 56 -4.49 -4.15 -4.88
C VAL A 56 -4.66 -4.31 -6.39
N VAL A 57 -5.34 -3.37 -7.05
CA VAL A 57 -5.55 -3.41 -8.50
C VAL A 57 -4.23 -3.29 -9.26
N VAL A 58 -3.32 -2.41 -8.80
CA VAL A 58 -2.00 -2.24 -9.42
C VAL A 58 -1.18 -3.52 -9.29
N THR A 59 -1.19 -4.17 -8.12
CA THR A 59 -0.50 -5.46 -7.92
C THR A 59 -1.08 -6.57 -8.79
N LEU A 60 -2.41 -6.67 -8.90
CA LEU A 60 -3.07 -7.68 -9.74
C LEU A 60 -2.80 -7.49 -11.24
N ARG A 61 -2.58 -6.26 -11.70
CA ARG A 61 -2.30 -5.95 -13.10
C ARG A 61 -0.84 -6.11 -13.50
N ALA A 62 0.01 -6.63 -12.61
CA ALA A 62 1.45 -6.77 -12.84
C ALA A 62 2.12 -5.45 -13.25
N GLY A 63 1.71 -4.36 -12.61
CA GLY A 63 2.38 -3.06 -12.73
C GLY A 63 3.86 -3.16 -12.36
N THR A 64 4.64 -2.19 -12.78
CA THR A 64 6.06 -2.11 -12.42
C THR A 64 6.20 -2.00 -10.89
N VAL A 65 7.20 -2.66 -10.31
CA VAL A 65 7.49 -2.66 -8.86
C VAL A 65 7.56 -1.23 -8.31
N SER A 66 8.05 -0.27 -9.09
CA SER A 66 8.12 1.14 -8.70
C SER A 66 6.75 1.79 -8.49
N MET A 67 5.73 1.41 -9.25
CA MET A 67 4.36 1.93 -9.07
C MET A 67 3.69 1.39 -7.80
N ALA A 68 3.89 0.13 -7.47
CA ALA A 68 3.35 -0.47 -6.26
C ALA A 68 3.98 0.16 -5.00
N LEU A 69 5.30 0.39 -5.01
CA LEU A 69 6.02 1.06 -3.91
C LEU A 69 5.52 2.48 -3.67
N SER A 70 5.38 3.29 -4.72
CA SER A 70 4.90 4.67 -4.58
C SER A 70 3.45 4.72 -4.09
N ALA A 71 2.57 3.89 -4.64
CA ALA A 71 1.18 3.78 -4.19
C ALA A 71 1.09 3.35 -2.71
N GLY A 72 1.92 2.40 -2.27
CA GLY A 72 1.96 1.95 -0.88
C GLY A 72 2.39 3.06 0.09
N VAL A 73 3.44 3.82 -0.24
CA VAL A 73 3.91 4.94 0.60
C VAL A 73 2.83 6.01 0.74
N VAL A 74 2.17 6.37 -0.37
CA VAL A 74 1.06 7.35 -0.36
C VAL A 74 -0.12 6.83 0.48
N THR A 75 -0.47 5.54 0.34
CA THR A 75 -1.55 4.92 1.13
C THR A 75 -1.25 4.98 2.63
N ILE A 76 -0.01 4.68 3.05
CA ILE A 76 0.39 4.79 4.47
C ILE A 76 0.31 6.24 4.94
N GLY A 77 0.82 7.20 4.17
CA GLY A 77 0.81 8.61 4.54
C GLY A 77 -0.61 9.16 4.73
N ILE A 78 -1.50 8.92 3.76
CA ILE A 78 -2.90 9.36 3.84
C ILE A 78 -3.66 8.58 4.92
N GLY A 79 -3.41 7.27 5.05
CA GLY A 79 -4.01 6.45 6.11
C GLY A 79 -3.59 6.89 7.51
N ALA A 80 -2.32 7.26 7.71
CA ALA A 80 -1.84 7.81 8.97
C ALA A 80 -2.48 9.16 9.30
N LEU A 81 -2.64 10.03 8.29
CA LEU A 81 -3.35 11.29 8.47
C LEU A 81 -4.82 11.07 8.82
N ALA A 82 -5.49 10.11 8.17
CA ALA A 82 -6.85 9.71 8.47
C ALA A 82 -6.98 9.16 9.89
N LEU A 83 -6.01 8.35 10.32
CA LEU A 83 -5.96 7.80 11.67
C LEU A 83 -5.79 8.90 12.72
N LEU A 84 -4.86 9.83 12.51
CA LEU A 84 -4.66 10.97 13.41
C LEU A 84 -5.90 11.85 13.51
N TYR A 85 -6.54 12.14 12.36
CA TYR A 85 -7.81 12.86 12.34
C TYR A 85 -8.89 12.14 13.13
N LEU A 86 -9.01 10.82 12.94
CA LEU A 86 -10.02 10.03 13.62
C LEU A 86 -9.75 9.95 15.14
N LEU A 87 -8.49 9.76 15.55
CA LEU A 87 -8.10 9.78 16.96
C LEU A 87 -8.38 11.14 17.61
N TYR A 88 -8.15 12.26 16.89
CA TYR A 88 -8.51 13.59 17.36
C TYR A 88 -10.01 13.72 17.57
N ARG A 89 -10.83 13.26 16.60
CA ARG A 89 -12.30 13.32 16.68
C ARG A 89 -12.90 12.41 17.76
N VAL A 90 -12.29 11.26 18.01
CA VAL A 90 -12.72 10.29 19.01
C VAL A 90 -12.27 10.70 20.41
N GLY A 91 -11.07 11.31 20.54
CA GLY A 91 -10.47 11.56 21.84
C GLY A 91 -10.58 12.99 22.36
N ILE A 92 -10.74 13.98 21.48
CA ILE A 92 -10.66 15.41 21.85
C ILE A 92 -11.90 16.18 21.44
N ASP A 93 -12.37 16.01 20.19
CA ASP A 93 -13.46 16.79 19.63
C ASP A 93 -14.60 15.87 19.19
N GLU A 94 -15.30 15.31 20.17
CA GLU A 94 -16.48 14.47 19.90
C GLU A 94 -17.56 15.29 19.17
N PRO A 95 -18.12 14.79 18.06
CA PRO A 95 -19.16 15.48 17.34
C PRO A 95 -20.49 15.45 18.14
N GLY A 96 -20.76 16.52 18.84
CA GLY A 96 -22.00 16.71 19.61
C GLY A 96 -21.84 17.84 20.62
N ARG A 97 -22.87 18.70 20.71
CA ARG A 97 -22.89 19.86 21.60
C ARG A 97 -23.03 19.51 23.08
N ASN A 98 -23.22 18.24 23.41
CA ASN A 98 -23.41 17.78 24.78
C ASN A 98 -22.47 16.61 25.07
N ALA A 99 -21.72 16.71 26.15
CA ALA A 99 -20.81 15.70 26.71
C ALA A 99 -21.46 14.35 27.09
N LEU A 100 -22.64 14.04 26.54
CA LEU A 100 -23.42 12.85 26.81
C LEU A 100 -23.56 11.92 25.60
N VAL A 101 -22.96 12.27 24.45
CA VAL A 101 -22.99 11.41 23.26
C VAL A 101 -21.86 10.42 23.37
N GLY A 102 -22.20 9.19 23.79
CA GLY A 102 -21.21 8.11 23.89
C GLY A 102 -20.65 7.71 22.53
N LEU A 103 -19.41 7.25 22.54
CA LEU A 103 -18.75 6.60 21.41
C LEU A 103 -19.39 5.24 21.18
N ASP A 104 -19.86 5.02 19.96
CA ASP A 104 -20.42 3.73 19.53
C ASP A 104 -19.35 2.81 18.93
N ALA A 105 -19.67 1.54 18.76
CA ALA A 105 -18.76 0.51 18.27
C ALA A 105 -18.15 0.84 16.90
N GLY A 106 -18.87 1.58 16.05
CA GLY A 106 -18.39 1.97 14.71
C GLY A 106 -17.11 2.81 14.75
N ALA A 107 -16.96 3.71 15.71
CA ALA A 107 -15.76 4.53 15.85
C ALA A 107 -14.52 3.69 16.14
N TYR A 108 -14.62 2.73 17.06
CA TYR A 108 -13.53 1.81 17.39
C TYR A 108 -13.19 0.87 16.22
N LEU A 109 -14.21 0.35 15.55
CA LEU A 109 -14.03 -0.48 14.37
C LEU A 109 -13.38 0.30 13.23
N GLY A 110 -13.73 1.58 13.05
CA GLY A 110 -13.09 2.47 12.08
C GLY A 110 -11.58 2.63 12.33
N VAL A 111 -11.17 2.82 13.59
CA VAL A 111 -9.75 2.87 13.98
C VAL A 111 -9.06 1.55 13.68
N LEU A 112 -9.67 0.42 14.03
CA LEU A 112 -9.12 -0.91 13.75
C LEU A 112 -8.96 -1.17 12.25
N CYS A 113 -9.93 -0.78 11.42
CA CYS A 113 -9.84 -0.90 9.96
C CYS A 113 -8.69 -0.07 9.39
N LEU A 114 -8.50 1.18 9.86
CA LEU A 114 -7.38 2.02 9.44
C LEU A 114 -6.03 1.43 9.82
N LEU A 115 -5.90 0.91 11.04
CA LEU A 115 -4.69 0.19 11.47
C LEU A 115 -4.44 -1.05 10.60
N GLY A 116 -5.48 -1.77 10.23
CA GLY A 116 -5.40 -2.89 9.29
C GLY A 116 -4.91 -2.47 7.90
N ILE A 117 -5.41 -1.36 7.36
CA ILE A 117 -4.96 -0.82 6.07
C ILE A 117 -3.48 -0.42 6.15
N ILE A 118 -3.09 0.35 7.16
CA ILE A 118 -1.70 0.83 7.32
C ILE A 118 -0.75 -0.35 7.54
N GLY A 119 -1.08 -1.25 8.47
CA GLY A 119 -0.25 -2.41 8.81
C GLY A 119 -0.14 -3.41 7.64
N GLY A 120 -1.24 -3.65 6.93
CA GLY A 120 -1.27 -4.48 5.73
C GLY A 120 -0.41 -3.91 4.62
N THR A 121 -0.54 -2.60 4.34
CA THR A 121 0.28 -1.91 3.34
C THR A 121 1.76 -1.87 3.73
N TRP A 122 2.07 -1.63 5.00
CA TRP A 122 3.44 -1.67 5.51
C TRP A 122 4.07 -3.05 5.32
N ARG A 123 3.32 -4.12 5.64
CA ARG A 123 3.79 -5.50 5.44
C ARG A 123 4.05 -5.81 3.97
N ALA A 124 3.16 -5.39 3.06
CA ALA A 124 3.35 -5.55 1.63
C ALA A 124 4.64 -4.88 1.15
N LEU A 125 4.90 -3.64 1.58
CA LEU A 125 6.14 -2.91 1.27
C LEU A 125 7.40 -3.59 1.84
N ALA A 126 7.33 -4.14 3.05
CA ALA A 126 8.44 -4.84 3.68
C ALA A 126 8.82 -6.12 2.91
N ASP A 127 7.82 -6.85 2.42
CA ASP A 127 8.03 -8.07 1.63
C ASP A 127 8.63 -7.75 0.25
N GLU A 128 8.21 -6.66 -0.41
CA GLU A 128 8.81 -6.21 -1.69
C GLU A 128 10.29 -5.82 -1.54
N ARG A 129 10.66 -5.18 -0.44
CA ARG A 129 12.06 -4.82 -0.17
C ARG A 129 12.94 -6.06 -0.02
N LYS A 130 12.46 -7.11 0.63
CA LYS A 130 13.20 -8.38 0.79
C LYS A 130 13.44 -9.05 -0.56
N ASP A 131 12.41 -9.14 -1.40
CA ASP A 131 12.53 -9.76 -2.72
C ASP A 131 13.48 -8.97 -3.64
N SER A 132 13.45 -7.65 -3.57
CA SER A 132 14.37 -6.79 -4.32
C SER A 132 15.83 -6.99 -3.88
N ALA A 133 16.08 -7.19 -2.57
CA ALA A 133 17.41 -7.46 -2.05
C ALA A 133 17.94 -8.83 -2.51
N ILE A 134 17.10 -9.87 -2.44
CA ILE A 134 17.44 -11.23 -2.90
C ILE A 134 17.75 -11.23 -4.40
N SER A 135 16.95 -10.54 -5.21
CA SER A 135 17.16 -10.44 -6.65
C SER A 135 18.47 -9.75 -7.02
N ARG A 136 18.86 -8.70 -6.27
CA ARG A 136 20.15 -8.02 -6.45
C ARG A 136 21.32 -8.96 -6.13
N GLU A 137 21.25 -9.65 -5.00
CA GLU A 137 22.31 -10.59 -4.57
C GLU A 137 22.47 -11.73 -5.60
N GLN A 138 21.36 -12.27 -6.13
CA GLN A 138 21.40 -13.28 -7.19
C GLN A 138 22.04 -12.75 -8.46
N THR A 139 21.71 -11.51 -8.87
CA THR A 139 22.29 -10.88 -10.05
C THR A 139 23.80 -10.67 -9.87
N GLU A 140 24.24 -10.19 -8.71
CA GLU A 140 25.65 -10.02 -8.41
C GLU A 140 26.41 -11.35 -8.42
N ARG A 141 25.83 -12.41 -7.87
CA ARG A 141 26.42 -13.75 -7.91
C ARG A 141 26.58 -14.26 -9.34
N VAL A 142 25.56 -14.08 -10.18
CA VAL A 142 25.61 -14.50 -11.59
C VAL A 142 26.68 -13.71 -12.35
N LEU A 143 26.82 -12.42 -12.12
CA LEU A 143 27.84 -11.59 -12.74
C LEU A 143 29.25 -11.98 -12.26
N ALA A 144 29.41 -12.27 -10.97
CA ALA A 144 30.69 -12.74 -10.41
C ALA A 144 31.14 -14.09 -11.00
N VAL A 145 30.19 -15.01 -11.21
CA VAL A 145 30.48 -16.33 -11.83
C VAL A 145 30.79 -16.20 -13.33
N ARG A 146 30.14 -15.28 -14.02
CA ARG A 146 30.33 -15.08 -15.46
C ARG A 146 31.63 -14.40 -15.83
N GLY A 147 32.30 -13.75 -14.89
CA GLY A 147 33.49 -12.94 -15.14
C GLY A 147 33.21 -11.68 -15.97
N PRO A 148 34.19 -10.80 -16.12
CA PRO A 148 34.06 -9.66 -17.02
C PRO A 148 33.77 -10.13 -18.43
N ALA A 149 32.80 -9.48 -19.10
CA ALA A 149 32.43 -9.79 -20.48
C ALA A 149 33.70 -9.81 -21.34
N ARG A 150 33.97 -10.94 -21.99
CA ARG A 150 35.10 -11.06 -22.90
C ARG A 150 35.02 -9.93 -23.93
N PRO A 151 36.05 -9.10 -24.09
CA PRO A 151 36.01 -8.05 -25.10
C PRO A 151 35.68 -8.66 -26.45
N PRO A 152 34.90 -8.00 -27.29
CA PRO A 152 34.58 -8.50 -28.63
C PRO A 152 35.88 -8.79 -29.36
N PRO A 153 35.97 -9.90 -30.13
CA PRO A 153 37.14 -10.20 -30.93
C PRO A 153 37.46 -8.99 -31.82
N PRO A 154 38.73 -8.65 -31.99
CA PRO A 154 39.13 -7.53 -32.83
C PRO A 154 38.49 -7.72 -34.22
N ALA A 155 37.93 -6.64 -34.75
CA ALA A 155 37.33 -6.65 -36.09
C ALA A 155 38.37 -7.26 -37.06
N ARG A 156 37.95 -8.29 -37.79
CA ARG A 156 38.80 -8.89 -38.84
C ARG A 156 39.14 -7.78 -39.80
N ASP A 157 40.43 -7.49 -39.88
CA ASP A 157 40.98 -6.55 -40.85
C ASP A 157 40.75 -7.14 -42.25
N PRO A 158 39.90 -6.52 -43.10
CA PRO A 158 39.61 -7.05 -44.42
C PRO A 158 40.78 -7.05 -45.37
N ASP A 159 41.85 -6.28 -45.05
CA ASP A 159 43.04 -6.17 -45.89
C ASP A 159 44.12 -7.25 -45.68
N ARG A 160 43.85 -8.19 -44.75
CA ARG A 160 44.87 -9.22 -44.39
C ARG A 160 44.75 -10.53 -45.22
N THR A 161 44.06 -10.52 -46.35
CA THR A 161 43.92 -11.68 -47.22
C THR A 161 44.40 -11.35 -48.65
N ALA A 162 45.67 -11.10 -48.84
CA ALA A 162 46.33 -11.32 -50.11
C ALA A 162 47.73 -11.96 -49.80
N PRO A 163 47.89 -13.29 -49.92
CA PRO A 163 49.18 -13.86 -50.22
C PRO A 163 49.42 -13.75 -51.73
N GLU A 164 50.53 -13.12 -52.09
CA GLU A 164 51.09 -13.26 -53.41
C GLU A 164 51.53 -14.71 -53.71
#